data_385f321c48404b8f192b32c2a8a01edb
#
_entry.id   385f321c48404b8f192b32c2a8a01edb
#
_cell.length_a   1.000
_cell.length_b   1.000
_cell.length_c   1.000
_cell.angle_alpha   90.00
_cell.angle_beta   90.00
_cell.angle_gamma   90.00
#
_symmetry.space_group_name_H-M   'P 1'
#
loop_
_entity.id
_entity.type
_entity.pdbx_description
1 polymer ?
#
loop_
_entity_poly.entity_id
_entity_poly.type
_entity_poly.pdbx_seq_one_letter_code
_entity_poly.pdbx_strand_id
1 'polypeptide(L)'
;MKIIEFLVVIYFSIFKKYGLKGVEAGIYFLLFPLTFNILSLLFYLSYLISNKEGNLISPFAIFVIGLVIAFGLRKLLNKIYLTKYEQIKVSREKYPRILLVLVPIVHWLISVFLVVYCLNFT
;
A
#
# COMPACT_ATOMS: atom_id res chain seq x y z
N MET A 1 -4.28 -13.65 0.80
CA MET A 1 -5.27 -12.57 1.01
C MET A 1 -5.73 -12.03 -0.33
N LYS A 2 -7.02 -12.13 -0.57
CA LYS A 2 -7.61 -11.78 -1.86
C LYS A 2 -7.50 -10.29 -2.18
N ILE A 3 -7.59 -9.41 -1.17
CA ILE A 3 -7.52 -7.97 -1.38
C ILE A 3 -6.12 -7.55 -1.84
N ILE A 4 -5.09 -8.08 -1.20
CA ILE A 4 -3.70 -7.76 -1.56
C ILE A 4 -3.40 -8.29 -2.96
N GLU A 5 -3.84 -9.51 -3.28
CA GLU A 5 -3.66 -10.08 -4.62
C GLU A 5 -4.36 -9.22 -5.68
N PHE A 6 -5.59 -8.79 -5.41
CA PHE A 6 -6.33 -7.91 -6.28
C PHE A 6 -5.56 -6.61 -6.54
N LEU A 7 -5.03 -5.99 -5.49
CA LEU A 7 -4.25 -4.75 -5.63
C LEU A 7 -2.97 -4.98 -6.41
N VAL A 8 -2.28 -6.09 -6.19
CA VAL A 8 -1.06 -6.40 -6.95
C VAL A 8 -1.38 -6.54 -8.44
N VAL A 9 -2.46 -7.23 -8.78
CA VAL A 9 -2.89 -7.37 -10.19
C VAL A 9 -3.20 -6.02 -10.81
N ILE A 10 -3.95 -5.18 -10.10
CA ILE A 10 -4.34 -3.86 -10.59
C ILE A 10 -3.10 -2.98 -10.82
N TYR A 11 -2.18 -2.94 -9.86
CA TYR A 11 -0.98 -2.12 -9.99
C TYR A 11 -0.01 -2.69 -11.03
N PHE A 12 0.05 -4.02 -11.17
CA PHE A 12 0.82 -4.63 -12.24
C PHE A 12 0.34 -4.16 -13.62
N SER A 13 -0.96 -3.97 -13.81
CA SER A 13 -1.50 -3.57 -15.11
C SER A 13 -0.92 -2.26 -15.63
N ILE A 14 -0.48 -1.37 -14.72
CA ILE A 14 0.16 -0.11 -15.09
C ILE A 14 1.52 -0.37 -15.76
N PHE A 15 2.23 -1.39 -15.28
CA PHE A 15 3.59 -1.70 -15.72
C PHE A 15 3.68 -3.01 -16.51
N LYS A 16 2.57 -3.48 -17.06
CA LYS A 16 2.49 -4.79 -17.72
C LYS A 16 3.49 -4.97 -18.87
N LYS A 17 3.85 -3.90 -19.55
CA LYS A 17 4.77 -3.95 -20.69
C LYS A 17 6.18 -4.38 -20.31
N TYR A 18 6.52 -4.30 -19.01
CA TYR A 18 7.85 -4.68 -18.53
C TYR A 18 7.93 -6.15 -18.09
N GLY A 19 6.85 -6.93 -18.27
CA GLY A 19 6.83 -8.34 -17.93
C GLY A 19 7.03 -8.60 -16.43
N LEU A 20 7.95 -9.50 -16.09
CA LEU A 20 8.24 -9.84 -14.70
C LEU A 20 8.70 -8.62 -13.89
N LYS A 21 9.50 -7.74 -14.51
CA LYS A 21 9.90 -6.48 -13.87
C LYS A 21 8.70 -5.57 -13.60
N GLY A 22 7.63 -5.72 -14.38
CA GLY A 22 6.39 -4.99 -14.18
C GLY A 22 5.69 -5.35 -12.89
N VAL A 23 5.77 -6.63 -12.46
CA VAL A 23 5.23 -7.06 -11.16
C VAL A 23 5.97 -6.35 -10.03
N GLU A 24 7.29 -6.32 -10.10
CA GLU A 24 8.12 -5.66 -9.11
C GLU A 24 7.83 -4.15 -9.06
N ALA A 25 7.75 -3.50 -10.22
CA ALA A 25 7.42 -2.08 -10.31
C ALA A 25 6.01 -1.79 -9.78
N GLY A 26 5.05 -2.65 -10.08
CA GLY A 26 3.68 -2.52 -9.58
C GLY A 26 3.61 -2.63 -8.06
N ILE A 27 4.36 -3.56 -7.48
CA ILE A 27 4.46 -3.71 -6.03
C ILE A 27 5.08 -2.46 -5.41
N TYR A 28 6.13 -1.92 -5.97
CA TYR A 28 6.72 -0.67 -5.51
C TYR A 28 5.70 0.47 -5.51
N PHE A 29 4.98 0.62 -6.60
CA PHE A 29 3.99 1.67 -6.75
C PHE A 29 2.84 1.49 -5.74
N LEU A 30 2.44 0.24 -5.50
CA LEU A 30 1.42 -0.09 -4.50
C LEU A 30 1.89 0.19 -3.07
N LEU A 31 3.18 0.04 -2.78
CA LEU A 31 3.70 0.24 -1.43
C LEU A 31 3.54 1.68 -0.94
N PHE A 32 3.53 2.68 -1.83
CA PHE A 32 3.33 4.06 -1.41
C PHE A 32 1.97 4.26 -0.73
N PRO A 33 0.83 3.95 -1.36
CA PRO A 33 -0.45 4.10 -0.67
C PRO A 33 -0.62 3.11 0.48
N LEU A 34 -0.07 1.91 0.41
CA LEU A 34 -0.12 0.97 1.53
C LEU A 34 0.64 1.53 2.74
N THR A 35 1.80 2.12 2.51
CA THR A 35 2.59 2.75 3.58
C THR A 35 1.80 3.90 4.20
N PHE A 36 1.14 4.73 3.39
CA PHE A 36 0.29 5.81 3.90
C PHE A 36 -0.87 5.26 4.71
N ASN A 37 -1.49 4.16 4.29
CA ASN A 37 -2.56 3.52 5.05
C ASN A 37 -2.06 3.03 6.41
N ILE A 38 -0.89 2.41 6.44
CA ILE A 38 -0.26 1.93 7.68
C ILE A 38 0.07 3.11 8.59
N LEU A 39 0.66 4.18 8.05
CA LEU A 39 0.99 5.37 8.82
C LEU A 39 -0.27 6.02 9.40
N SER A 40 -1.36 6.09 8.63
CA SER A 40 -2.63 6.63 9.10
C SER A 40 -3.15 5.83 10.29
N LEU A 41 -3.08 4.50 10.21
CA LEU A 41 -3.51 3.62 11.29
C LEU A 41 -2.65 3.84 12.53
N LEU A 42 -1.33 3.93 12.35
CA LEU A 42 -0.41 4.13 13.48
C LEU A 42 -0.64 5.49 14.15
N PHE A 43 -0.84 6.55 13.38
CA PHE A 43 -1.16 7.88 13.92
C PHE A 43 -2.48 7.86 14.69
N TYR A 44 -3.48 7.18 14.15
CA TYR A 44 -4.78 7.05 14.82
C TYR A 44 -4.65 6.31 16.15
N LEU A 45 -3.94 5.18 16.15
CA LEU A 45 -3.71 4.41 17.36
C LEU A 45 -2.92 5.20 18.39
N SER A 46 -1.90 5.94 17.96
CA SER A 46 -1.12 6.82 18.82
C SER A 46 -2.00 7.89 19.46
N TYR A 47 -2.91 8.47 18.67
CA TYR A 47 -3.85 9.46 19.19
C TYR A 47 -4.75 8.88 20.28
N LEU A 48 -5.28 7.67 20.06
CA LEU A 48 -6.13 7.01 21.06
C LEU A 48 -5.37 6.70 22.34
N ILE A 49 -4.14 6.24 22.23
CA ILE A 49 -3.30 5.90 23.39
C ILE A 49 -2.93 7.17 24.15
N SER A 50 -2.52 8.24 23.44
CA SER A 50 -2.12 9.48 24.09
C SER A 50 -3.27 10.16 24.83
N ASN A 51 -4.50 10.06 24.33
CA ASN A 51 -5.68 10.59 25.00
C ASN A 51 -5.92 9.91 26.34
N LYS A 52 -5.58 8.61 26.44
CA LYS A 52 -5.80 7.84 27.68
C LYS A 52 -4.66 7.97 28.68
N GLU A 53 -3.44 8.03 28.19
CA GLU A 53 -2.23 7.97 29.03
C GLU A 53 -1.47 9.29 29.10
N GLY A 54 -1.82 10.26 28.29
CA GLY A 54 -1.14 11.55 28.25
C GLY A 54 0.24 11.53 27.62
N ASN A 55 0.67 10.39 27.06
CA ASN A 55 1.97 10.23 26.43
C ASN A 55 1.83 10.20 24.90
N LEU A 56 2.45 11.15 24.22
CA LEU A 56 2.46 11.20 22.76
C LEU A 56 3.63 10.43 22.21
N ILE A 57 3.35 9.52 21.28
CA ILE A 57 4.40 8.87 20.51
C ILE A 57 4.88 9.88 19.47
N SER A 58 6.19 10.07 19.36
CA SER A 58 6.77 11.00 18.42
C SER A 58 6.34 10.66 16.99
N PRO A 59 5.86 11.63 16.19
CA PRO A 59 5.54 11.38 14.78
C PRO A 59 6.74 10.83 14.00
N PHE A 60 7.96 11.23 14.36
CA PHE A 60 9.16 10.69 13.74
C PHE A 60 9.31 9.18 14.00
N ALA A 61 9.05 8.74 15.24
CA ALA A 61 9.13 7.32 15.57
C ALA A 61 8.09 6.51 14.79
N ILE A 62 6.87 7.04 14.64
CA ILE A 62 5.81 6.39 13.86
C ILE A 62 6.23 6.28 12.40
N PHE A 63 6.83 7.33 11.86
CA PHE A 63 7.30 7.34 10.47
C PHE A 63 8.38 6.28 10.24
N VAL A 64 9.34 6.16 11.17
CA VAL A 64 10.39 5.15 11.09
C VAL A 64 9.80 3.73 11.13
N ILE A 65 8.85 3.50 12.04
CA ILE A 65 8.17 2.20 12.14
C ILE A 65 7.45 1.88 10.82
N GLY A 66 6.77 2.86 10.24
CA GLY A 66 6.10 2.71 8.95
C GLY A 66 7.05 2.32 7.83
N LEU A 67 8.23 2.95 7.78
CA LEU A 67 9.24 2.62 6.78
C LEU A 67 9.76 1.19 6.94
N VAL A 68 10.01 0.76 8.17
CA VAL A 68 10.47 -0.62 8.44
C VAL A 68 9.41 -1.62 7.99
N ILE A 69 8.15 -1.36 8.28
CA ILE A 69 7.04 -2.20 7.84
C ILE A 69 6.96 -2.23 6.31
N ALA A 70 7.13 -1.08 5.65
CA ALA A 70 7.11 -1.00 4.18
C ALA A 70 8.20 -1.85 3.55
N PHE A 71 9.43 -1.80 4.07
CA PHE A 71 10.52 -2.65 3.59
C PHE A 71 10.22 -4.13 3.76
N GLY A 72 9.65 -4.51 4.90
CA GLY A 72 9.25 -5.89 5.16
C GLY A 72 8.17 -6.36 4.20
N LEU A 73 7.16 -5.52 3.95
CA LEU A 73 6.10 -5.81 2.99
C LEU A 73 6.64 -5.95 1.58
N ARG A 74 7.58 -5.09 1.18
CA ARG A 74 8.19 -5.19 -0.15
C ARG A 74 8.83 -6.55 -0.36
N LYS A 75 9.66 -6.98 0.60
CA LYS A 75 10.32 -8.28 0.51
C LYS A 75 9.31 -9.42 0.44
N LEU A 76 8.29 -9.35 1.29
CA LEU A 76 7.25 -10.38 1.34
C LEU A 76 6.45 -10.45 0.05
N LEU A 77 5.99 -9.30 -0.46
CA LEU A 77 5.20 -9.26 -1.68
C LEU A 77 6.01 -9.69 -2.90
N ASN A 78 7.27 -9.26 -3.00
CA ASN A 78 8.13 -9.72 -4.08
C ASN A 78 8.33 -11.24 -4.04
N LYS A 79 8.58 -11.78 -2.85
CA LYS A 79 8.77 -13.21 -2.69
C LYS A 79 7.53 -14.00 -3.13
N ILE A 80 6.34 -13.53 -2.77
CA ILE A 80 5.09 -14.23 -3.07
C ILE A 80 4.69 -14.06 -4.54
N TYR A 81 4.70 -12.83 -5.04
CA TYR A 81 4.05 -12.51 -6.32
C TYR A 81 4.97 -12.59 -7.54
N LEU A 82 6.28 -12.49 -7.37
CA LEU A 82 7.19 -12.72 -8.49
C LEU A 82 7.13 -14.17 -8.97
N THR A 83 6.88 -15.12 -8.07
CA THR A 83 6.70 -16.53 -8.43
C THR A 83 5.33 -16.81 -9.05
N LYS A 84 4.37 -15.89 -8.92
CA LYS A 84 3.01 -16.04 -9.43
C LYS A 84 2.75 -15.19 -10.66
N TYR A 85 3.80 -14.81 -11.39
CA TYR A 85 3.69 -13.89 -12.52
C TYR A 85 2.65 -14.34 -13.56
N GLU A 86 2.66 -15.62 -13.93
CA GLU A 86 1.71 -16.13 -14.93
C GLU A 86 0.27 -16.02 -14.45
N GLN A 87 0.02 -16.30 -13.17
CA GLN A 87 -1.31 -16.16 -12.58
C GLN A 87 -1.77 -14.70 -12.56
N ILE A 88 -0.87 -13.79 -12.23
CA ILE A 88 -1.17 -12.35 -12.22
C ILE A 88 -1.53 -11.88 -13.62
N LYS A 89 -0.76 -12.30 -14.61
CA LYS A 89 -0.98 -11.94 -16.00
C LYS A 89 -2.36 -12.38 -16.50
N VAL A 90 -2.77 -13.61 -16.16
CA VAL A 90 -4.08 -14.14 -16.53
C VAL A 90 -5.19 -13.44 -15.75
N SER A 91 -5.01 -13.24 -14.45
CA SER A 91 -6.02 -12.60 -13.59
C SER A 91 -6.32 -11.17 -14.03
N ARG A 92 -5.31 -10.45 -14.54
CA ARG A 92 -5.50 -9.10 -15.03
C ARG A 92 -6.56 -9.00 -16.13
N GLU A 93 -6.64 -10.01 -17.00
CA GLU A 93 -7.57 -10.03 -18.13
C GLU A 93 -9.02 -10.16 -17.68
N LYS A 94 -9.26 -10.61 -16.44
CA LYS A 94 -10.59 -10.78 -15.88
C LYS A 94 -11.23 -9.49 -15.43
N TYR A 95 -10.44 -8.41 -15.26
CA TYR A 95 -10.95 -7.15 -14.73
C TYR A 95 -11.24 -6.15 -15.84
N PRO A 96 -12.34 -5.35 -15.73
CA PRO A 96 -12.63 -4.28 -16.68
C PRO A 96 -11.49 -3.26 -16.70
N ARG A 97 -11.23 -2.71 -17.88
CA ARG A 97 -10.18 -1.71 -18.05
C ARG A 97 -10.38 -0.49 -17.14
N ILE A 98 -11.64 -0.11 -16.91
CA ILE A 98 -11.95 1.05 -16.06
C ILE A 98 -11.48 0.83 -14.61
N LEU A 99 -11.64 -0.40 -14.08
CA LEU A 99 -11.14 -0.72 -12.75
C LEU A 99 -9.62 -0.64 -12.67
N LEU A 100 -8.93 -1.08 -13.74
CA LEU A 100 -7.47 -1.07 -13.77
C LEU A 100 -6.90 0.34 -13.70
N VAL A 101 -7.66 1.34 -14.14
CA VAL A 101 -7.24 2.75 -14.12
C VAL A 101 -7.74 3.44 -12.86
N LEU A 102 -9.01 3.26 -12.49
CA LEU A 102 -9.63 4.00 -11.39
C LEU A 102 -9.15 3.55 -10.01
N VAL A 103 -8.95 2.25 -9.80
CA VAL A 103 -8.59 1.75 -8.47
C VAL A 103 -7.28 2.34 -7.96
N PRO A 104 -6.18 2.39 -8.74
CA PRO A 104 -4.96 3.03 -8.26
C PRO A 104 -5.14 4.51 -7.94
N ILE A 105 -5.86 5.24 -8.79
CA ILE A 105 -6.08 6.67 -8.60
C ILE A 105 -6.86 6.92 -7.31
N VAL A 106 -7.97 6.22 -7.12
CA VAL A 106 -8.81 6.35 -5.91
C VAL A 106 -8.04 5.93 -4.67
N HIS A 107 -7.30 4.82 -4.74
CA HIS A 107 -6.51 4.33 -3.61
C HIS A 107 -5.45 5.35 -3.18
N TRP A 108 -4.72 5.94 -4.14
CA TRP A 108 -3.74 6.98 -3.86
C TRP A 108 -4.37 8.20 -3.21
N LEU A 109 -5.48 8.69 -3.76
CA LEU A 109 -6.17 9.87 -3.24
C LEU A 109 -6.67 9.64 -1.82
N ILE A 110 -7.30 8.50 -1.57
CA ILE A 110 -7.80 8.15 -0.24
C ILE A 110 -6.64 8.04 0.75
N SER A 111 -5.54 7.39 0.36
CA SER A 111 -4.39 7.19 1.23
C SER A 111 -3.74 8.50 1.64
N VAL A 112 -3.53 9.41 0.69
CA VAL A 112 -2.96 10.72 0.96
C VAL A 112 -3.90 11.53 1.87
N PHE A 113 -5.19 11.51 1.58
CA PHE A 113 -6.19 12.20 2.39
C PHE A 113 -6.20 11.71 3.82
N LEU A 114 -6.15 10.39 4.03
CA LEU A 114 -6.14 9.80 5.36
C LEU A 114 -4.91 10.20 6.15
N VAL A 115 -3.73 10.23 5.52
CA VAL A 115 -2.50 10.65 6.20
C VAL A 115 -2.60 12.12 6.63
N VAL A 116 -3.04 12.98 5.73
CA VAL A 116 -3.19 14.42 6.03
C VAL A 116 -4.21 14.61 7.15
N TYR A 117 -5.34 13.91 7.08
CA TYR A 117 -6.37 13.97 8.10
C TYR A 117 -5.83 13.55 9.48
N CYS A 118 -5.11 12.43 9.52
CA CYS A 118 -4.56 11.92 10.78
C CYS A 118 -3.48 12.84 11.35
N LEU A 119 -2.66 13.47 10.50
CA LEU A 119 -1.64 14.41 10.96
C LEU A 119 -2.24 15.63 11.64
N ASN A 120 -3.44 16.05 11.26
CA ASN A 120 -4.12 17.18 11.88
C ASN A 120 -4.53 16.91 13.33
N PHE A 121 -4.57 15.65 13.76
CA PHE A 121 -4.86 15.28 15.15
C PHE A 121 -3.61 15.17 16.01
N THR A 122 -2.46 15.26 15.42
CA THR A 122 -1.19 15.22 16.15
C THR A 122 -0.52 16.58 16.14
#